data_563fc9a2cbed92e2beb1893950423c24
#
_entry.id   563fc9a2cbed92e2beb1893950423c24
#
_cell.length_a   1.000
_cell.length_b   1.000
_cell.length_c   1.000
_cell.angle_alpha   90.00
_cell.angle_beta   90.00
_cell.angle_gamma   90.00
#
_symmetry.space_group_name_H-M   'P 1'
#
loop_
_entity.id
_entity.type
_entity.pdbx_description
1 polymer ?
#
loop_
_entity_poly.entity_id
_entity_poly.type
_entity_poly.pdbx_seq_one_letter_code
_entity_poly.pdbx_strand_id
1 'polypeptide(L)'
;LAKLSIYGNDYDTHAGTVVRDYIHVVDLAKGHLNALDYVLSHQGVDAVNLVTGNGYSVLDVVAAFEKASGAKVPYQIAPRRAGDIAVCYADATKAKNLFGWSAQFGIEEMCRDSWNFIQKNPNGM
;
A
#
# COMPACT_ATOMS: atom_id res chain seq x y z
N LEU A 1 10.93 14.53 9.54
CA LEU A 1 11.80 14.47 8.34
C LEU A 1 11.51 15.68 7.45
N ALA A 2 12.57 16.38 6.99
CA ALA A 2 12.40 17.57 6.15
C ALA A 2 11.97 17.22 4.72
N LYS A 3 12.32 16.02 4.24
CA LYS A 3 11.95 15.52 2.91
C LYS A 3 11.99 13.99 2.84
N LEU A 4 11.24 13.45 1.88
CA LEU A 4 11.22 12.03 1.57
C LEU A 4 12.47 11.62 0.79
N SER A 5 13.08 10.50 1.11
CA SER A 5 14.14 9.88 0.29
C SER A 5 13.55 8.80 -0.59
N ILE A 6 13.70 8.93 -1.90
CA ILE A 6 13.29 7.93 -2.90
C ILE A 6 14.54 7.19 -3.34
N TYR A 7 14.61 5.90 -3.05
CA TYR A 7 15.79 5.06 -3.28
C TYR A 7 15.80 4.50 -4.70
N GLY A 8 16.45 5.23 -5.60
CA GLY A 8 16.56 4.93 -7.02
C GLY A 8 15.40 5.47 -7.85
N ASN A 9 15.73 5.95 -9.05
CA ASN A 9 14.78 6.45 -10.05
C ASN A 9 15.10 5.94 -11.46
N ASP A 10 15.94 4.92 -11.54
CA ASP A 10 16.45 4.33 -12.78
C ASP A 10 16.03 2.85 -12.95
N TYR A 11 14.95 2.44 -12.26
CA TYR A 11 14.33 1.12 -12.43
C TYR A 11 13.54 1.06 -13.74
N ASP A 12 13.49 -0.13 -14.32
CA ASP A 12 12.66 -0.40 -15.51
C ASP A 12 11.17 -0.50 -15.09
N THR A 13 10.59 0.66 -14.83
CA THR A 13 9.18 0.86 -14.43
C THR A 13 8.62 2.09 -15.12
N HIS A 14 7.30 2.26 -15.13
CA HIS A 14 6.63 3.39 -15.80
C HIS A 14 7.07 4.78 -15.27
N ALA A 15 7.54 4.87 -14.02
CA ALA A 15 7.98 6.13 -13.42
C ALA A 15 9.45 6.10 -12.97
N GLY A 16 10.19 5.03 -13.27
CA GLY A 16 11.60 4.86 -12.88
C GLY A 16 11.82 4.50 -11.41
N THR A 17 10.83 4.66 -10.55
CA THR A 17 10.88 4.25 -9.13
C THR A 17 10.27 2.87 -8.93
N VAL A 18 10.57 2.22 -7.81
CA VAL A 18 10.02 0.89 -7.51
C VAL A 18 8.49 0.90 -7.48
N VAL A 19 7.90 -0.21 -7.91
CA VAL A 19 6.45 -0.44 -7.92
C VAL A 19 6.09 -1.44 -6.82
N ARG A 20 5.11 -1.10 -6.00
CA ARG A 20 4.60 -1.94 -4.90
C ARG A 20 3.08 -1.93 -4.88
N ASP A 21 2.50 -2.96 -4.26
CA ASP A 21 1.09 -3.01 -3.92
C ASP A 21 0.91 -2.34 -2.55
N TYR A 22 0.08 -1.32 -2.51
CA TYR A 22 -0.31 -0.64 -1.28
C TYR A 22 -1.75 -1.01 -0.96
N ILE A 23 -2.03 -1.27 0.30
CA ILE A 23 -3.38 -1.62 0.76
C ILE A 23 -3.86 -0.63 1.81
N HIS A 24 -5.14 -0.28 1.76
CA HIS A 24 -5.77 0.55 2.79
C HIS A 24 -5.89 -0.24 4.10
N VAL A 25 -5.56 0.40 5.23
CA VAL A 25 -5.59 -0.24 6.55
C VAL A 25 -6.95 -0.83 6.90
N VAL A 26 -8.05 -0.21 6.47
CA VAL A 26 -9.41 -0.73 6.68
C VAL A 26 -9.66 -2.00 5.87
N ASP A 27 -9.19 -2.07 4.61
CA ASP A 27 -9.27 -3.28 3.81
C ASP A 27 -8.46 -4.42 4.44
N LEU A 28 -7.26 -4.11 4.94
CA LEU A 28 -6.43 -5.07 5.66
C LEU A 28 -7.14 -5.60 6.92
N ALA A 29 -7.74 -4.72 7.72
CA ALA A 29 -8.48 -5.08 8.92
C ALA A 29 -9.69 -5.98 8.58
N LYS A 30 -10.46 -5.65 7.55
CA LYS A 30 -11.57 -6.48 7.07
C LYS A 30 -11.08 -7.86 6.61
N GLY A 31 -9.95 -7.94 5.90
CA GLY A 31 -9.34 -9.21 5.51
C GLY A 31 -8.97 -10.08 6.71
N HIS A 32 -8.49 -9.50 7.80
CA HIS A 32 -8.24 -10.22 9.05
C HIS A 32 -9.51 -10.76 9.68
N LEU A 33 -10.61 -9.98 9.69
CA LEU A 33 -11.91 -10.47 10.19
C LEU A 33 -12.43 -11.64 9.36
N ASN A 34 -12.36 -11.55 8.03
CA ASN A 34 -12.77 -12.65 7.15
C ASN A 34 -11.89 -13.90 7.36
N ALA A 35 -10.59 -13.72 7.58
CA ALA A 35 -9.69 -14.82 7.88
C ALA A 35 -10.03 -15.47 9.23
N LEU A 36 -10.40 -14.68 10.25
CA LEU A 36 -10.82 -15.18 11.55
C LEU A 36 -12.08 -16.06 11.41
N ASP A 37 -13.10 -15.58 10.70
CA ASP A 37 -14.32 -16.35 10.44
C ASP A 37 -14.00 -17.66 9.70
N TYR A 38 -13.08 -17.63 8.75
CA TYR A 38 -12.65 -18.82 8.03
C TYR A 38 -11.99 -19.85 8.94
N VAL A 39 -11.03 -19.46 9.78
CA VAL A 39 -10.31 -20.41 10.66
C VAL A 39 -11.18 -20.98 11.77
N LEU A 40 -12.26 -20.31 12.16
CA LEU A 40 -13.22 -20.87 13.14
C LEU A 40 -14.02 -22.06 12.57
N SER A 41 -14.11 -22.19 11.25
CA SER A 41 -14.87 -23.27 10.57
C SER A 41 -13.98 -24.23 9.77
N HIS A 42 -12.67 -23.99 9.69
CA HIS A 42 -11.71 -24.81 8.94
C HIS A 42 -10.50 -25.15 9.80
N GLN A 43 -9.93 -26.34 9.56
CA GLN A 43 -8.70 -26.78 10.24
C GLN A 43 -7.51 -26.69 9.30
N GLY A 44 -6.32 -26.61 9.89
CA GLY A 44 -5.05 -26.61 9.18
C GLY A 44 -4.35 -25.26 9.23
N VAL A 45 -3.30 -25.14 8.41
CA VAL A 45 -2.48 -23.93 8.25
C VAL A 45 -2.52 -23.53 6.78
N ASP A 46 -2.73 -22.27 6.51
CA ASP A 46 -2.74 -21.72 5.16
C ASP A 46 -2.15 -20.32 5.12
N ALA A 47 -1.74 -19.88 3.95
CA ALA A 47 -1.24 -18.54 3.69
C ALA A 47 -2.06 -17.87 2.58
N VAL A 48 -2.51 -16.66 2.84
CA VAL A 48 -3.37 -15.89 1.92
C VAL A 48 -2.87 -14.47 1.82
N ASN A 49 -2.67 -13.99 0.59
CA ASN A 49 -2.29 -12.60 0.34
C ASN A 49 -3.51 -11.68 0.48
N LEU A 50 -3.36 -10.60 1.25
CA LEU A 50 -4.31 -9.49 1.33
C LEU A 50 -3.69 -8.28 0.64
N VAL A 51 -4.03 -8.08 -0.60
CA VAL A 51 -3.45 -7.07 -1.50
C VAL A 51 -4.51 -6.54 -2.45
N THR A 52 -4.21 -5.44 -3.15
CA THR A 52 -5.12 -4.88 -4.16
C THR A 52 -4.98 -5.55 -5.53
N GLY A 53 -3.82 -6.12 -5.83
CA GLY A 53 -3.43 -6.61 -7.15
C GLY A 53 -2.99 -5.49 -8.10
N ASN A 54 -2.89 -4.25 -7.61
CA ASN A 54 -2.46 -3.09 -8.38
C ASN A 54 -1.09 -2.60 -7.91
N GLY A 55 -0.19 -2.34 -8.85
CA GLY A 55 1.12 -1.78 -8.57
C GLY A 55 1.14 -0.27 -8.75
N TYR A 56 1.64 0.45 -7.74
CA TYR A 56 1.89 1.89 -7.79
C TYR A 56 3.37 2.16 -7.60
N SER A 57 3.93 3.11 -8.39
CA SER A 57 5.27 3.59 -8.17
C SER A 57 5.33 4.53 -6.95
N VAL A 58 6.53 4.76 -6.41
CA VAL A 58 6.69 5.73 -5.32
C VAL A 58 6.26 7.12 -5.76
N LEU A 59 6.53 7.50 -7.02
CA LEU A 59 6.08 8.79 -7.55
C LEU A 59 4.56 8.89 -7.73
N ASP A 60 3.88 7.78 -8.05
CA ASP A 60 2.40 7.75 -8.06
C ASP A 60 1.83 8.03 -6.66
N VAL A 61 2.44 7.44 -5.63
CA VAL A 61 2.04 7.67 -4.23
C VAL A 61 2.29 9.12 -3.83
N VAL A 62 3.43 9.70 -4.19
CA VAL A 62 3.73 11.13 -3.94
C VAL A 62 2.68 12.02 -4.60
N ALA A 63 2.37 11.79 -5.88
CA ALA A 63 1.37 12.57 -6.61
C ALA A 63 -0.03 12.44 -5.99
N ALA A 64 -0.45 11.24 -5.62
CA ALA A 64 -1.73 11.00 -4.97
C ALA A 64 -1.81 11.68 -3.59
N PHE A 65 -0.73 11.67 -2.83
CA PHE A 65 -0.68 12.34 -1.53
C PHE A 65 -0.71 13.87 -1.66
N GLU A 66 0.01 14.44 -2.63
CA GLU A 66 -0.06 15.87 -2.93
C GLU A 66 -1.47 16.31 -3.31
N LYS A 67 -2.17 15.50 -4.13
CA LYS A 67 -3.57 15.74 -4.50
C LYS A 67 -4.51 15.69 -3.29
N ALA A 68 -4.34 14.71 -2.42
CA ALA A 68 -5.18 14.53 -1.23
C ALA A 68 -4.95 15.59 -0.16
N SER A 69 -3.71 16.02 0.05
CA SER A 69 -3.33 16.97 1.09
C SER A 69 -3.40 18.44 0.64
N GLY A 70 -3.34 18.71 -0.66
CA GLY A 70 -3.15 20.06 -1.21
C GLY A 70 -1.76 20.65 -0.93
N ALA A 71 -0.82 19.87 -0.41
CA ALA A 71 0.52 20.29 -0.04
C ALA A 71 1.58 19.58 -0.91
N LYS A 72 2.69 20.26 -1.16
CA LYS A 72 3.85 19.63 -1.82
C LYS A 72 4.56 18.66 -0.89
N VAL A 73 4.95 17.51 -1.43
CA VAL A 73 5.79 16.53 -0.75
C VAL A 73 7.24 16.71 -1.24
N PRO A 74 8.10 17.39 -0.47
CA PRO A 74 9.50 17.53 -0.86
C PRO A 74 10.20 16.18 -0.80
N TYR A 75 10.90 15.81 -1.85
CA TYR A 75 11.66 14.57 -1.90
C TYR A 75 13.04 14.77 -2.53
N GLN A 76 13.91 13.80 -2.32
CA GLN A 76 15.21 13.69 -2.97
C GLN A 76 15.42 12.26 -3.47
N ILE A 77 16.13 12.14 -4.57
CA ILE A 77 16.57 10.84 -5.07
C ILE A 77 17.83 10.43 -4.31
N ALA A 78 17.83 9.24 -3.77
CA ALA A 78 18.96 8.61 -3.12
C ALA A 78 19.42 7.37 -3.94
N PRO A 79 20.63 6.86 -3.74
CA PRO A 79 21.08 5.63 -4.39
C PRO A 79 20.13 4.45 -4.09
N ARG A 80 20.06 3.48 -5.00
CA ARG A 80 19.29 2.25 -4.79
C ARG A 80 19.74 1.55 -3.51
N ARG A 81 18.78 0.95 -2.80
CA ARG A 81 19.08 0.04 -1.68
C ARG A 81 19.37 -1.36 -2.23
N ALA A 82 20.32 -2.05 -1.60
CA ALA A 82 20.58 -3.45 -1.92
C ALA A 82 19.34 -4.32 -1.64
N GLY A 83 19.01 -5.19 -2.57
CA GLY A 83 17.86 -6.09 -2.47
C GLY A 83 16.52 -5.54 -2.94
N ASP A 84 16.43 -4.25 -3.28
CA ASP A 84 15.20 -3.69 -3.88
C ASP A 84 15.03 -4.20 -5.32
N ILE A 85 13.85 -4.76 -5.60
CA ILE A 85 13.43 -5.18 -6.94
C ILE A 85 12.51 -4.13 -7.56
N ALA A 86 12.54 -4.03 -8.90
CA ALA A 86 11.79 -3.01 -9.63
C ALA A 86 10.28 -3.08 -9.38
N VAL A 87 9.69 -4.27 -9.45
CA VAL A 87 8.24 -4.50 -9.33
C VAL A 87 7.97 -5.63 -8.35
N CYS A 88 7.08 -5.39 -7.39
CA CYS A 88 6.58 -6.42 -6.49
C CYS A 88 5.13 -6.09 -6.09
N TYR A 89 4.21 -6.91 -6.56
CA TYR A 89 2.82 -6.93 -6.11
C TYR A 89 2.31 -8.37 -6.20
N ALA A 90 1.20 -8.67 -5.54
CA ALA A 90 0.72 -10.03 -5.41
C ALA A 90 -0.68 -10.21 -5.99
N ASP A 91 -1.12 -11.46 -6.05
CA ASP A 91 -2.44 -11.87 -6.50
C ASP A 91 -3.36 -12.12 -5.29
N ALA A 92 -4.52 -11.46 -5.26
CA ALA A 92 -5.54 -11.58 -4.23
C ALA A 92 -6.62 -12.63 -4.54
N THR A 93 -6.50 -13.38 -5.62
CA THR A 93 -7.53 -14.34 -6.08
C THR A 93 -7.87 -15.37 -4.99
N LYS A 94 -6.88 -15.85 -4.25
CA LYS A 94 -7.10 -16.82 -3.16
C LYS A 94 -7.95 -16.23 -2.04
N ALA A 95 -7.70 -14.98 -1.63
CA ALA A 95 -8.51 -14.29 -0.62
C ALA A 95 -9.97 -14.14 -1.06
N LYS A 96 -10.19 -13.78 -2.32
CA LYS A 96 -11.53 -13.70 -2.91
C LYS A 96 -12.25 -15.04 -2.90
N ASN A 97 -11.57 -16.12 -3.30
CA ASN A 97 -12.16 -17.45 -3.39
C ASN A 97 -12.46 -18.06 -2.03
N LEU A 98 -11.57 -17.91 -1.03
CA LEU A 98 -11.72 -18.48 0.30
C LEU A 98 -12.61 -17.64 1.22
N PHE A 99 -12.47 -16.31 1.19
CA PHE A 99 -13.10 -15.39 2.14
C PHE A 99 -14.18 -14.52 1.53
N GLY A 100 -14.29 -14.47 0.19
CA GLY A 100 -15.11 -13.47 -0.48
C GLY A 100 -14.57 -12.05 -0.31
N TRP A 101 -13.30 -11.90 0.09
CA TRP A 101 -12.66 -10.62 0.35
C TRP A 101 -11.99 -10.05 -0.90
N SER A 102 -12.14 -8.76 -1.11
CA SER A 102 -11.35 -7.98 -2.06
C SER A 102 -11.14 -6.57 -1.53
N ALA A 103 -10.01 -5.95 -1.88
CA ALA A 103 -9.76 -4.55 -1.53
C ALA A 103 -10.77 -3.62 -2.19
N GLN A 104 -11.32 -2.68 -1.43
CA GLN A 104 -12.36 -1.75 -1.87
C GLN A 104 -11.84 -0.33 -2.09
N PHE A 105 -10.69 0.02 -1.48
CA PHE A 105 -10.13 1.36 -1.51
C PHE A 105 -8.90 1.42 -2.42
N GLY A 106 -8.78 2.52 -3.16
CA GLY A 106 -7.62 2.82 -3.99
C GLY A 106 -6.62 3.75 -3.32
N ILE A 107 -5.61 4.17 -4.10
CA ILE A 107 -4.53 5.02 -3.61
C ILE A 107 -5.02 6.41 -3.17
N GLU A 108 -6.06 6.94 -3.80
CA GLU A 108 -6.62 8.25 -3.45
C GLU A 108 -7.23 8.24 -2.05
N GLU A 109 -8.02 7.21 -1.74
CA GLU A 109 -8.61 7.03 -0.40
C GLU A 109 -7.52 6.78 0.64
N MET A 110 -6.53 5.94 0.34
CA MET A 110 -5.40 5.69 1.24
C MET A 110 -4.70 6.98 1.63
N CYS A 111 -4.36 7.82 0.66
CA CYS A 111 -3.67 9.09 0.90
C CYS A 111 -4.56 10.09 1.65
N ARG A 112 -5.83 10.22 1.25
CA ARG A 112 -6.79 11.11 1.92
C ARG A 112 -6.98 10.73 3.38
N ASP A 113 -7.21 9.46 3.66
CA ASP A 113 -7.52 9.01 5.00
C ASP A 113 -6.28 9.04 5.91
N SER A 114 -5.10 8.74 5.36
CA SER A 114 -3.82 8.95 6.06
C SER A 114 -3.58 10.42 6.42
N TRP A 115 -3.86 11.33 5.48
CA TRP A 115 -3.74 12.75 5.72
C TRP A 115 -4.72 13.23 6.79
N ASN A 116 -5.99 12.83 6.70
CA ASN A 116 -7.00 13.13 7.70
C ASN A 116 -6.63 12.63 9.10
N PHE A 117 -6.02 11.43 9.17
CA PHE A 117 -5.56 10.89 10.45
C PHE A 117 -4.47 11.76 11.08
N ILE A 118 -3.45 12.14 10.31
CA ILE A 118 -2.35 12.98 10.81
C ILE A 118 -2.86 14.36 11.24
N GLN A 119 -3.78 14.97 10.48
CA GLN A 119 -4.37 16.26 10.85
C GLN A 119 -5.13 16.21 12.18
N LYS A 120 -5.86 15.12 12.44
CA LYS A 120 -6.61 14.93 13.68
C LYS A 120 -5.74 14.48 14.86
N ASN A 121 -4.59 13.87 14.58
CA ASN A 121 -3.68 13.31 15.58
C ASN A 121 -2.24 13.79 15.34
N PRO A 122 -1.96 15.10 15.46
CA PRO A 122 -0.65 15.66 15.12
C PRO A 122 0.49 15.15 16.00
N ASN A 123 0.18 14.63 17.18
CA ASN A 123 1.13 14.07 18.14
C ASN A 123 1.09 12.53 18.21
N GLY A 124 0.41 11.89 17.26
CA GLY A 124 0.11 10.45 17.32
C GLY A 124 -1.13 10.15 18.17
N MET A 125 -1.39 8.84 18.37
CA MET A 125 -2.46 8.39 19.26
C MET A 125 -1.95 8.32 20.70
#